data_4c31352c2289af07b8662f59bffce755
#
_entry.id   4c31352c2289af07b8662f59bffce755
#
_cell.length_a   1.000
_cell.length_b   1.000
_cell.length_c   1.000
_cell.angle_alpha   90.00
_cell.angle_beta   90.00
_cell.angle_gamma   90.00
#
_symmetry.space_group_name_H-M   'P 1'
#
loop_
_entity.id
_entity.type
_entity.pdbx_description
1 polymer ?
#
loop_
_entity_poly.entity_id
_entity_poly.type
_entity_poly.pdbx_seq_one_letter_code
_entity_poly.pdbx_strand_id
1 'polypeptide(L)'
;HFLKEWVTRDNVAELFDIGLKKIQVKDVDVLSIDFDGNDLIFCEKLLAAGKCNPKLLIVEYNSKFPPPIQFSVRYDDTHEWNRDDYQSSSIQSYVDMLKKYGYKIICCHAATGVNAFFVKEEYLKLFPEVPENIQDIYVDPFHLLHSHITWPTSIKTIEQIIED
;
A
#
# COMPACT_ATOMS: atom_id res chain seq x y z
N HIS A 1 -3.14 4.74 21.55
CA HIS A 1 -4.43 4.03 21.52
C HIS A 1 -4.32 2.83 20.59
N PHE A 2 -4.96 1.74 20.99
CA PHE A 2 -4.95 0.50 20.23
C PHE A 2 -6.39 0.00 20.07
N LEU A 3 -6.74 -0.47 18.88
CA LEU A 3 -8.00 -1.13 18.54
C LEU A 3 -7.66 -2.46 17.90
N LYS A 4 -8.05 -3.57 18.54
CA LYS A 4 -7.81 -4.92 18.02
C LYS A 4 -9.12 -5.42 17.39
N GLU A 5 -9.19 -5.34 16.06
CA GLU A 5 -10.34 -5.76 15.29
C GLU A 5 -9.87 -6.42 14.00
N TRP A 6 -10.66 -7.33 13.47
CA TRP A 6 -10.45 -7.87 12.13
C TRP A 6 -10.96 -6.86 11.11
N VAL A 7 -10.10 -6.43 10.20
CA VAL A 7 -10.42 -5.41 9.20
C VAL A 7 -10.93 -6.07 7.93
N THR A 8 -12.08 -5.60 7.45
CA THR A 8 -12.68 -6.01 6.20
C THR A 8 -12.98 -4.79 5.33
N ARG A 9 -13.27 -5.01 4.06
CA ARG A 9 -13.68 -3.95 3.14
C ARG A 9 -14.93 -3.20 3.63
N ASP A 10 -15.80 -3.88 4.37
CA ASP A 10 -17.08 -3.32 4.80
C ASP A 10 -16.96 -2.52 6.11
N ASN A 11 -15.96 -2.82 6.96
CA ASN A 11 -15.81 -2.16 8.25
C ASN A 11 -14.61 -1.18 8.34
N VAL A 12 -13.68 -1.18 7.38
CA VAL A 12 -12.45 -0.38 7.47
C VAL A 12 -12.71 1.12 7.69
N ALA A 13 -13.71 1.69 7.02
CA ALA A 13 -14.05 3.10 7.17
C ALA A 13 -14.68 3.42 8.54
N GLU A 14 -15.50 2.51 9.08
CA GLU A 14 -16.06 2.65 10.41
C GLU A 14 -14.99 2.52 11.49
N LEU A 15 -14.11 1.54 11.37
CA LEU A 15 -13.00 1.34 12.31
C LEU A 15 -12.04 2.55 12.32
N PHE A 16 -11.79 3.15 11.16
CA PHE A 16 -11.02 4.38 11.05
C PHE A 16 -11.70 5.54 11.81
N ASP A 17 -13.01 5.76 11.61
CA ASP A 17 -13.79 6.77 12.33
C ASP A 17 -13.77 6.54 13.86
N ILE A 18 -13.84 5.29 14.32
CA ILE A 18 -13.71 4.93 15.73
C ILE A 18 -12.32 5.31 16.26
N GLY A 19 -11.29 5.02 15.47
CA GLY A 19 -9.91 5.40 15.78
C GLY A 19 -9.75 6.91 15.96
N LEU A 20 -10.22 7.71 15.00
CA LEU A 20 -10.17 9.17 15.05
C LEU A 20 -10.88 9.73 16.31
N LYS A 21 -12.07 9.20 16.61
CA LYS A 21 -12.83 9.59 17.82
C LYS A 21 -12.05 9.28 19.10
N LYS A 22 -11.38 8.09 19.17
CA LYS A 22 -10.58 7.72 20.35
C LYS A 22 -9.40 8.66 20.59
N ILE A 23 -8.75 9.15 19.54
CA ILE A 23 -7.63 10.08 19.64
C ILE A 23 -8.07 11.56 19.61
N GLN A 24 -9.37 11.81 19.48
CA GLN A 24 -9.99 13.13 19.50
C GLN A 24 -9.50 14.08 18.38
N VAL A 25 -9.29 13.52 17.18
CA VAL A 25 -8.94 14.29 15.98
C VAL A 25 -9.98 14.10 14.89
N LYS A 26 -10.00 15.01 13.93
CA LYS A 26 -10.93 14.94 12.79
C LYS A 26 -10.33 14.19 11.59
N ASP A 27 -9.01 14.25 11.48
CA ASP A 27 -8.25 13.63 10.39
C ASP A 27 -6.79 13.42 10.86
N VAL A 28 -6.00 12.74 10.05
CA VAL A 28 -4.57 12.48 10.31
C VAL A 28 -3.72 13.09 9.20
N ASP A 29 -2.56 13.61 9.56
CA ASP A 29 -1.58 14.10 8.58
C ASP A 29 -0.83 12.97 7.87
N VAL A 30 -0.64 11.87 8.58
CA VAL A 30 0.06 10.67 8.09
C VAL A 30 -0.82 9.44 8.32
N LEU A 31 -0.99 8.64 7.28
CA LEU A 31 -1.64 7.33 7.35
C LEU A 31 -0.69 6.27 6.83
N SER A 32 -0.40 5.26 7.65
CA SER A 32 0.34 4.05 7.24
C SER A 32 -0.63 2.89 7.12
N ILE A 33 -0.52 2.15 6.02
CA ILE A 33 -1.37 0.99 5.69
C ILE A 33 -0.46 -0.19 5.46
N ASP A 34 -0.67 -1.27 6.24
CA ASP A 34 0.14 -2.47 6.25
C ASP A 34 -0.71 -3.59 6.88
N PHE A 35 -1.28 -4.45 6.04
CA PHE A 35 -2.20 -5.52 6.39
C PHE A 35 -1.79 -6.87 5.81
N ASP A 36 -0.61 -6.95 5.22
CA ASP A 36 -0.08 -8.17 4.57
C ASP A 36 -1.01 -8.74 3.46
N GLY A 37 -1.88 -7.93 2.84
CA GLY A 37 -2.78 -8.49 1.81
C GLY A 37 -3.72 -7.48 1.16
N ASN A 38 -4.84 -7.18 1.78
CA ASN A 38 -5.91 -6.35 1.21
C ASN A 38 -5.63 -4.83 1.21
N ASP A 39 -4.39 -4.41 1.40
CA ASP A 39 -3.91 -3.04 1.63
C ASP A 39 -4.44 -2.03 0.63
N LEU A 40 -4.29 -2.31 -0.67
CA LEU A 40 -4.73 -1.43 -1.75
C LEU A 40 -6.25 -1.19 -1.66
N ILE A 41 -7.00 -2.25 -1.38
CA ILE A 41 -8.47 -2.21 -1.32
C ILE A 41 -8.93 -1.40 -0.11
N PHE A 42 -8.29 -1.59 1.04
CA PHE A 42 -8.60 -0.81 2.24
C PHE A 42 -8.22 0.66 2.07
N CYS A 43 -7.06 0.94 1.47
CA CYS A 43 -6.63 2.28 1.11
C CYS A 43 -7.67 2.98 0.21
N GLU A 44 -8.06 2.33 -0.89
CA GLU A 44 -9.05 2.88 -1.81
C GLU A 44 -10.40 3.13 -1.11
N LYS A 45 -10.86 2.20 -0.26
CA LYS A 45 -12.11 2.36 0.49
C LYS A 45 -12.09 3.56 1.42
N LEU A 46 -10.99 3.77 2.15
CA LEU A 46 -10.84 4.92 3.06
C LEU A 46 -10.89 6.24 2.29
N LEU A 47 -10.15 6.34 1.19
CA LEU A 47 -10.10 7.53 0.36
C LEU A 47 -11.44 7.79 -0.35
N ALA A 48 -12.07 6.76 -0.93
CA ALA A 48 -13.36 6.85 -1.61
C ALA A 48 -14.50 7.25 -0.67
N ALA A 49 -14.44 6.84 0.58
CA ALA A 49 -15.43 7.24 1.59
C ALA A 49 -15.29 8.72 2.01
N GLY A 50 -14.23 9.41 1.58
CA GLY A 50 -13.94 10.78 2.01
C GLY A 50 -13.70 10.92 3.51
N LYS A 51 -13.33 9.81 4.17
CA LYS A 51 -13.15 9.74 5.63
C LYS A 51 -11.75 10.16 6.07
N CYS A 52 -10.78 10.09 5.18
CA CYS A 52 -9.43 10.54 5.45
C CYS A 52 -8.85 11.29 4.25
N ASN A 53 -7.98 12.25 4.53
CA ASN A 53 -7.28 13.03 3.52
C ASN A 53 -5.85 13.34 3.99
N PRO A 54 -5.04 12.31 4.31
CA PRO A 54 -3.71 12.52 4.86
C PRO A 54 -2.81 13.25 3.87
N LYS A 55 -1.87 14.03 4.39
CA LYS A 55 -0.84 14.70 3.58
C LYS A 55 0.16 13.71 3.05
N LEU A 56 0.45 12.67 3.85
CA LEU A 56 1.38 11.59 3.54
C LEU A 56 0.69 10.24 3.74
N LEU A 57 0.74 9.39 2.71
CA LEU A 57 0.40 7.97 2.77
C LEU A 57 1.67 7.14 2.73
N ILE A 58 1.75 6.16 3.61
CA ILE A 58 2.77 5.11 3.61
C ILE A 58 2.03 3.81 3.36
N VAL A 59 2.42 3.09 2.33
CA VAL A 59 1.79 1.81 1.96
C VAL A 59 2.83 0.72 1.84
N GLU A 60 2.51 -0.48 2.31
CA GLU A 60 3.29 -1.65 1.96
C GLU A 60 2.98 -2.04 0.51
N TYR A 61 4.03 -2.32 -0.29
CA TYR A 61 3.87 -2.81 -1.65
C TYR A 61 4.65 -4.10 -1.86
N ASN A 62 4.15 -4.93 -2.77
CA ASN A 62 4.84 -6.13 -3.17
C ASN A 62 5.96 -5.81 -4.17
N SER A 63 7.17 -5.67 -3.66
CA SER A 63 8.33 -5.30 -4.46
C SER A 63 8.83 -6.41 -5.40
N LYS A 64 8.24 -7.60 -5.36
CA LYS A 64 8.51 -8.66 -6.35
C LYS A 64 8.04 -8.29 -7.76
N PHE A 65 7.05 -7.40 -7.87
CA PHE A 65 6.46 -6.97 -9.13
C PHE A 65 6.91 -5.53 -9.46
N PRO A 66 8.02 -5.38 -10.21
CA PRO A 66 8.53 -4.07 -10.59
C PRO A 66 7.59 -3.36 -11.58
N PRO A 67 7.65 -2.02 -11.68
CA PRO A 67 6.94 -1.29 -12.73
C PRO A 67 7.35 -1.80 -14.13
N PRO A 68 6.44 -1.88 -15.09
CA PRO A 68 5.04 -1.43 -15.05
C PRO A 68 4.03 -2.52 -14.66
N ILE A 69 4.46 -3.59 -14.00
CA ILE A 69 3.59 -4.72 -13.67
C ILE A 69 2.51 -4.29 -12.70
N GLN A 70 1.26 -4.50 -13.08
CA GLN A 70 0.10 -4.36 -12.20
C GLN A 70 -0.20 -5.71 -11.57
N PHE A 71 -0.18 -5.75 -10.26
CA PHE A 71 -0.54 -6.93 -9.46
C PHE A 71 -1.24 -6.46 -8.19
N SER A 72 -2.31 -7.10 -7.79
CA SER A 72 -2.98 -6.90 -6.51
C SER A 72 -3.64 -8.20 -6.11
N VAL A 73 -3.45 -8.64 -4.87
CA VAL A 73 -4.20 -9.79 -4.36
C VAL A 73 -5.69 -9.58 -4.55
N ARG A 74 -6.41 -10.63 -4.88
CA ARG A 74 -7.88 -10.59 -4.94
C ARG A 74 -8.42 -10.45 -3.53
N TYR A 75 -9.43 -9.61 -3.38
CA TYR A 75 -10.06 -9.39 -2.10
C TYR A 75 -10.61 -10.69 -1.50
N ASP A 76 -10.24 -10.94 -0.27
CA ASP A 76 -10.75 -12.02 0.55
C ASP A 76 -10.84 -11.54 2.00
N ASP A 77 -12.05 -11.58 2.60
CA ASP A 77 -12.29 -11.17 3.99
C ASP A 77 -11.44 -11.95 5.01
N THR A 78 -11.04 -13.15 4.63
CA THR A 78 -10.31 -14.09 5.48
C THR A 78 -8.84 -14.19 5.11
N HIS A 79 -8.36 -13.30 4.22
CA HIS A 79 -6.98 -13.35 3.77
C HIS A 79 -6.01 -13.22 4.95
N GLU A 80 -5.15 -14.20 5.09
CA GLU A 80 -3.98 -14.21 5.96
C GLU A 80 -2.74 -14.51 5.12
N TRP A 81 -1.68 -13.73 5.33
CA TRP A 81 -0.44 -13.93 4.61
C TRP A 81 0.24 -15.24 4.99
N ASN A 82 0.52 -16.07 4.01
CA ASN A 82 1.14 -17.38 4.17
C ASN A 82 2.68 -17.35 4.02
N ARG A 83 3.32 -16.20 4.15
CA ARG A 83 4.77 -16.00 3.99
C ARG A 83 5.27 -16.39 2.59
N ASP A 84 4.45 -16.10 1.59
CA ASP A 84 4.76 -16.23 0.17
C ASP A 84 4.58 -14.87 -0.53
N ASP A 85 4.65 -14.84 -1.85
CA ASP A 85 4.52 -13.61 -2.62
C ASP A 85 3.07 -13.20 -2.91
N TYR A 86 2.07 -13.95 -2.42
CA TYR A 86 0.67 -13.57 -2.56
C TYR A 86 0.24 -12.64 -1.42
N GLN A 87 0.78 -11.42 -1.43
CA GLN A 87 0.52 -10.39 -0.43
C GLN A 87 0.51 -9.02 -1.11
N SER A 88 -0.26 -8.07 -0.54
CA SER A 88 -0.33 -6.67 -0.95
C SER A 88 -0.50 -6.45 -2.47
N SER A 89 0.00 -5.36 -3.00
CA SER A 89 -0.14 -4.95 -4.40
C SER A 89 1.16 -4.38 -4.93
N SER A 90 1.38 -4.45 -6.24
CA SER A 90 2.55 -3.84 -6.88
C SER A 90 2.53 -2.31 -6.71
N ILE A 91 3.71 -1.71 -6.76
CA ILE A 91 3.84 -0.25 -6.71
C ILE A 91 3.10 0.45 -7.87
N GLN A 92 3.04 -0.19 -9.06
CA GLN A 92 2.29 0.34 -10.20
C GLN A 92 0.80 0.43 -9.90
N SER A 93 0.23 -0.61 -9.28
CA SER A 93 -1.19 -0.62 -8.89
C SER A 93 -1.52 0.51 -7.91
N TYR A 94 -0.63 0.77 -6.95
CA TYR A 94 -0.79 1.92 -6.03
C TYR A 94 -0.70 3.26 -6.74
N VAL A 95 0.27 3.46 -7.64
CA VAL A 95 0.40 4.72 -8.39
C VAL A 95 -0.85 5.00 -9.20
N ASP A 96 -1.38 4.00 -9.90
CA ASP A 96 -2.57 4.16 -10.74
C ASP A 96 -3.84 4.43 -9.92
N MET A 97 -3.99 3.77 -8.78
CA MET A 97 -5.10 3.98 -7.87
C MET A 97 -5.01 5.35 -7.18
N LEU A 98 -3.87 5.68 -6.57
CA LEU A 98 -3.68 6.88 -5.75
C LEU A 98 -3.69 8.18 -6.56
N LYS A 99 -3.30 8.12 -7.84
CA LYS A 99 -3.43 9.24 -8.78
C LYS A 99 -4.88 9.75 -8.88
N LYS A 100 -5.88 8.87 -8.79
CA LYS A 100 -7.30 9.25 -8.82
C LYS A 100 -7.70 10.13 -7.63
N TYR A 101 -6.94 10.04 -6.52
CA TYR A 101 -7.17 10.77 -5.28
C TYR A 101 -6.18 11.94 -5.07
N GLY A 102 -5.40 12.30 -6.11
CA GLY A 102 -4.46 13.42 -6.09
C GLY A 102 -3.22 13.17 -5.25
N TYR A 103 -2.73 11.92 -5.25
CA TYR A 103 -1.44 11.57 -4.63
C TYR A 103 -0.40 11.22 -5.69
N LYS A 104 0.85 11.56 -5.39
CA LYS A 104 2.01 11.17 -6.19
C LYS A 104 3.04 10.49 -5.28
N ILE A 105 3.67 9.44 -5.81
CA ILE A 105 4.79 8.78 -5.14
C ILE A 105 5.99 9.72 -5.06
N ILE A 106 6.70 9.70 -3.93
CA ILE A 106 7.93 10.48 -3.73
C ILE A 106 9.17 9.62 -3.52
N CYS A 107 9.04 8.48 -2.87
CA CYS A 107 10.14 7.53 -2.71
C CYS A 107 9.64 6.16 -2.26
N CYS A 108 10.52 5.15 -2.36
CA CYS A 108 10.39 3.87 -1.66
C CYS A 108 11.40 3.79 -0.53
N HIS A 109 11.16 2.90 0.43
CA HIS A 109 12.11 2.63 1.50
C HIS A 109 13.38 1.99 0.94
N ALA A 110 14.49 2.73 1.01
CA ALA A 110 15.72 2.39 0.30
C ALA A 110 16.41 1.09 0.77
N ALA A 111 16.17 0.67 2.02
CA ALA A 111 16.84 -0.50 2.58
C ALA A 111 16.09 -1.81 2.33
N THR A 112 14.76 -1.81 2.24
CA THR A 112 13.96 -3.04 2.14
C THR A 112 13.15 -3.14 0.87
N GLY A 113 12.77 -2.00 0.25
CA GLY A 113 11.90 -1.99 -0.91
C GLY A 113 10.49 -2.52 -0.62
N VAL A 114 9.96 -2.34 0.60
CA VAL A 114 8.62 -2.84 0.94
C VAL A 114 7.61 -1.74 1.25
N ASN A 115 8.06 -0.53 1.52
CA ASN A 115 7.18 0.61 1.78
C ASN A 115 7.38 1.71 0.74
N ALA A 116 6.28 2.28 0.26
CA ALA A 116 6.25 3.43 -0.63
C ALA A 116 5.55 4.62 0.03
N PHE A 117 6.04 5.82 -0.28
CA PHE A 117 5.59 7.07 0.32
C PHE A 117 4.92 7.93 -0.75
N PHE A 118 3.69 8.34 -0.49
CA PHE A 118 2.89 9.16 -1.39
C PHE A 118 2.45 10.44 -0.69
N VAL A 119 2.58 11.57 -1.38
CA VAL A 119 2.10 12.86 -0.87
C VAL A 119 1.00 13.42 -1.74
N LYS A 120 0.14 14.26 -1.17
CA LYS A 120 -0.80 15.07 -1.95
C LYS A 120 -0.05 15.95 -2.96
N GLU A 121 -0.58 16.05 -4.18
CA GLU A 121 0.04 16.82 -5.27
C GLU A 121 0.36 18.27 -4.88
N GLU A 122 -0.43 18.90 -4.02
CA GLU A 122 -0.18 20.26 -3.52
C GLU A 122 1.14 20.41 -2.74
N TYR A 123 1.70 19.30 -2.22
CA TYR A 123 2.96 19.26 -1.49
C TYR A 123 4.16 18.88 -2.37
N LEU A 124 3.98 18.52 -3.64
CA LEU A 124 5.09 18.10 -4.53
C LEU A 124 6.18 19.14 -4.68
N LYS A 125 5.84 20.42 -4.56
CA LYS A 125 6.82 21.52 -4.57
C LYS A 125 7.89 21.43 -3.47
N LEU A 126 7.63 20.64 -2.42
CA LEU A 126 8.59 20.37 -1.33
C LEU A 126 9.60 19.27 -1.70
N PHE A 127 9.38 18.58 -2.82
CA PHE A 127 10.15 17.44 -3.28
C PHE A 127 10.61 17.62 -4.74
N PRO A 128 11.38 18.67 -5.06
CA PRO A 128 11.72 19.02 -6.44
C PRO A 128 12.62 17.99 -7.13
N GLU A 129 13.26 17.10 -6.36
CA GLU A 129 14.22 16.11 -6.88
C GLU A 129 13.56 14.75 -7.16
N VAL A 130 12.25 14.59 -6.90
CA VAL A 130 11.55 13.33 -7.16
C VAL A 130 11.51 13.05 -8.65
N PRO A 131 12.02 11.88 -9.11
CA PRO A 131 11.94 11.49 -10.51
C PRO A 131 10.48 11.41 -10.99
N GLU A 132 10.25 11.70 -12.26
CA GLU A 132 8.93 11.52 -12.86
C GLU A 132 8.63 10.06 -13.16
N ASN A 133 9.67 9.31 -13.53
CA ASN A 133 9.54 7.91 -13.89
C ASN A 133 9.54 7.03 -12.63
N ILE A 134 8.49 6.26 -12.44
CA ILE A 134 8.33 5.33 -11.31
C ILE A 134 9.49 4.31 -11.23
N GLN A 135 10.08 3.92 -12.36
CA GLN A 135 11.21 2.98 -12.39
C GLN A 135 12.45 3.53 -11.67
N ASP A 136 12.61 4.86 -11.66
CA ASP A 136 13.73 5.53 -10.98
C ASP A 136 13.46 5.71 -9.46
N ILE A 137 12.21 5.49 -9.03
CA ILE A 137 11.77 5.55 -7.63
C ILE A 137 11.71 4.15 -7.01
N TYR A 138 11.40 3.15 -7.81
CA TYR A 138 11.27 1.77 -7.37
C TYR A 138 12.56 1.24 -6.76
N VAL A 139 12.42 0.46 -5.68
CA VAL A 139 13.52 -0.24 -5.01
C VAL A 139 13.25 -1.73 -5.03
N ASP A 140 14.22 -2.49 -5.53
CA ASP A 140 14.16 -3.95 -5.52
C ASP A 140 14.02 -4.51 -4.09
N PRO A 141 13.33 -5.65 -3.92
CA PRO A 141 13.16 -6.26 -2.60
C PRO A 141 14.50 -6.72 -2.02
N PHE A 142 14.77 -6.34 -0.77
CA PHE A 142 15.95 -6.77 -0.06
C PHE A 142 15.61 -7.23 1.36
N HIS A 143 15.62 -8.54 1.57
CA HIS A 143 15.32 -9.15 2.86
C HIS A 143 16.60 -9.67 3.53
N LEU A 144 17.15 -8.90 4.46
CA LEU A 144 18.44 -9.19 5.14
C LEU A 144 18.45 -10.51 5.92
N LEU A 145 17.30 -11.00 6.37
CA LEU A 145 17.21 -12.18 7.21
C LEU A 145 17.01 -13.50 6.44
N HIS A 146 16.85 -13.42 5.12
CA HIS A 146 16.66 -14.58 4.26
C HIS A 146 17.77 -14.66 3.22
N SER A 147 18.28 -15.87 2.98
CA SER A 147 19.24 -16.16 1.91
C SER A 147 18.65 -15.94 0.51
N HIS A 148 17.38 -15.61 0.42
CA HIS A 148 16.65 -15.32 -0.81
C HIS A 148 16.31 -13.84 -0.90
N ILE A 149 16.38 -13.31 -2.10
CA ILE A 149 16.11 -11.88 -2.40
C ILE A 149 14.61 -11.58 -2.27
N THR A 150 13.73 -12.59 -2.33
CA THR A 150 12.28 -12.41 -2.32
C THR A 150 11.58 -13.62 -1.67
N TRP A 151 10.28 -13.48 -1.43
CA TRP A 151 9.43 -14.56 -0.93
C TRP A 151 9.20 -15.66 -1.98
N PRO A 152 8.97 -16.93 -1.56
CA PRO A 152 8.63 -18.01 -2.50
C PRO A 152 7.36 -17.67 -3.27
N THR A 153 7.30 -18.10 -4.52
CA THR A 153 6.15 -17.88 -5.39
C THR A 153 4.97 -18.76 -4.96
N SER A 154 3.83 -18.13 -4.74
CA SER A 154 2.56 -18.80 -4.43
C SER A 154 1.91 -19.36 -5.68
N ILE A 155 1.20 -20.48 -5.55
CA ILE A 155 0.32 -20.99 -6.60
C ILE A 155 -0.76 -19.96 -6.94
N LYS A 156 -1.32 -19.29 -5.94
CA LYS A 156 -2.32 -18.22 -6.15
C LYS A 156 -1.79 -17.07 -7.00
N THR A 157 -0.52 -16.70 -6.83
CA THR A 157 0.14 -15.67 -7.66
C THR A 157 0.19 -16.13 -9.12
N ILE A 158 0.57 -17.39 -9.36
CA ILE A 158 0.66 -17.95 -10.73
C ILE A 158 -0.74 -18.02 -11.36
N GLU A 159 -1.71 -18.55 -10.64
CA GLU A 159 -3.09 -18.66 -11.10
C GLU A 159 -3.65 -17.29 -11.49
N GLN A 160 -3.46 -16.28 -10.65
CA GLN A 160 -3.93 -14.93 -10.93
C GLN A 160 -3.27 -14.34 -12.19
N ILE A 161 -1.95 -14.47 -12.34
CA ILE A 161 -1.23 -13.94 -13.52
C ILE A 161 -1.68 -14.61 -14.83
N ILE A 162 -2.10 -15.88 -14.77
CA ILE A 162 -2.55 -16.62 -15.97
C ILE A 162 -4.01 -16.24 -16.32
N GLU A 163 -4.83 -15.90 -15.34
CA GLU A 163 -6.25 -15.59 -15.53
C GLU A 163 -6.52 -14.13 -15.93
N ASP A 164 -5.61 -13.21 -15.60
CA ASP A 164 -5.65 -11.78 -15.96
C ASP A 164 -5.06 -11.53 -17.36
#